data_85daaeab497b00771308113a48d990b7
#
_entry.id   85daaeab497b00771308113a48d990b7
#
_cell.length_a   1.000
_cell.length_b   1.000
_cell.length_c   1.000
_cell.angle_alpha   90.00
_cell.angle_beta   90.00
_cell.angle_gamma   90.00
#
_symmetry.space_group_name_H-M   'P 1'
#
loop_
_entity.id
_entity.type
_entity.pdbx_description
1 polymer ?
#
loop_
_entity_poly.entity_id
_entity_poly.type
_entity_poly.pdbx_seq_one_letter_code
_entity_poly.pdbx_strand_id
1 'polypeptide(L)'
;TFNKAFAETETSWQRIATEVPSKSKAENYAWLGKFPKLREWFGEKVIKRLEGYGYTITNRSFESTIAVHKHEIDDGDILGLPIIFASMGEESKQFPQDIVFEALTTGFKNKCFDGKTFYATDHPVGDKGKSTFSNKLTKKLSWASLADAEASFGAAKTMMTSLKDENGRSLKIKPDLLVVPPALESIATSLMTA
;
A
#
# COMPACT_ATOMS: atom_id res chain seq x y z
N THR A 1 3.02 15.25 26.18
CA THR A 1 4.02 15.47 25.13
C THR A 1 3.98 14.36 24.08
N PHE A 2 4.68 13.20 24.25
CA PHE A 2 4.70 12.10 23.26
C PHE A 2 3.28 11.67 22.82
N ASN A 3 2.44 11.21 23.76
CA ASN A 3 1.08 10.72 23.43
C ASN A 3 0.21 11.79 22.77
N LYS A 4 0.40 13.06 23.10
CA LYS A 4 -0.33 14.17 22.49
C LYS A 4 0.09 14.33 21.03
N ALA A 5 1.39 14.45 20.77
CA ALA A 5 1.94 14.58 19.42
C ALA A 5 1.58 13.36 18.55
N PHE A 6 1.72 12.14 19.10
CA PHE A 6 1.30 10.92 18.41
C PHE A 6 -0.19 10.92 18.01
N ALA A 7 -1.07 11.40 18.87
CA ALA A 7 -2.52 11.44 18.59
C ALA A 7 -2.91 12.54 17.60
N GLU A 8 -2.21 13.68 17.63
CA GLU A 8 -2.48 14.83 16.76
C GLU A 8 -1.87 14.71 15.37
N THR A 9 -0.91 13.81 15.17
CA THR A 9 -0.25 13.61 13.87
C THR A 9 -1.17 12.86 12.91
N GLU A 10 -1.47 13.48 11.78
CA GLU A 10 -2.26 12.89 10.72
C GLU A 10 -1.42 12.00 9.82
N THR A 11 -2.01 10.89 9.36
CA THR A 11 -1.39 9.96 8.41
C THR A 11 -2.39 9.53 7.34
N SER A 12 -1.92 9.22 6.14
CA SER A 12 -2.74 8.86 4.99
C SER A 12 -2.52 7.42 4.50
N TRP A 13 -1.61 6.67 5.10
CA TRP A 13 -1.27 5.32 4.67
C TRP A 13 -2.45 4.35 4.69
N GLN A 14 -3.44 4.56 5.58
CA GLN A 14 -4.66 3.75 5.68
C GLN A 14 -5.52 3.81 4.40
N ARG A 15 -5.34 4.85 3.58
CA ARG A 15 -5.99 4.94 2.26
C ARG A 15 -5.32 4.06 1.21
N ILE A 16 -4.08 3.61 1.46
CA ILE A 16 -3.24 2.86 0.52
C ILE A 16 -3.12 1.40 0.93
N ALA A 17 -3.01 1.15 2.24
CA ALA A 17 -2.74 -0.16 2.81
C ALA A 17 -3.78 -0.54 3.86
N THR A 18 -4.05 -1.84 3.98
CA THR A 18 -4.94 -2.39 4.99
C THR A 18 -4.14 -2.87 6.18
N GLU A 19 -4.56 -2.44 7.38
CA GLU A 19 -4.00 -2.94 8.63
C GLU A 19 -4.56 -4.33 8.95
N VAL A 20 -3.68 -5.29 9.19
CA VAL A 20 -4.03 -6.65 9.61
C VAL A 20 -3.30 -6.95 10.91
N PRO A 21 -4.02 -7.21 12.02
CA PRO A 21 -3.37 -7.50 13.30
C PRO A 21 -2.57 -8.80 13.22
N SER A 22 -1.33 -8.76 13.69
CA SER A 22 -0.45 -9.92 13.79
C SER A 22 -0.38 -10.42 15.23
N LYS A 23 -0.45 -11.73 15.41
CA LYS A 23 -0.36 -12.40 16.73
C LYS A 23 0.85 -13.32 16.85
N SER A 24 1.60 -13.51 15.77
CA SER A 24 2.75 -14.41 15.73
C SER A 24 3.98 -13.74 15.11
N LYS A 25 5.15 -14.35 15.26
CA LYS A 25 6.40 -13.84 14.68
C LYS A 25 6.35 -13.72 13.16
N ALA A 26 5.57 -14.57 12.50
CA ALA A 26 5.36 -14.55 11.05
C ALA A 26 3.92 -14.94 10.75
N GLU A 27 3.28 -14.19 9.86
CA GLU A 27 1.91 -14.43 9.41
C GLU A 27 1.91 -14.98 7.99
N ASN A 28 1.06 -16.01 7.76
CA ASN A 28 0.90 -16.63 6.45
C ASN A 28 -0.42 -16.19 5.81
N TYR A 29 -0.32 -15.54 4.66
CA TYR A 29 -1.44 -15.02 3.90
C TYR A 29 -1.82 -15.97 2.75
N ALA A 30 -2.16 -17.21 3.06
CA ALA A 30 -2.55 -18.23 2.07
C ALA A 30 -3.82 -17.89 1.28
N TRP A 31 -4.65 -16.97 1.76
CA TRP A 31 -5.91 -16.56 1.15
C TRP A 31 -5.76 -15.49 0.05
N LEU A 32 -4.58 -14.90 -0.12
CA LEU A 32 -4.34 -13.94 -1.19
C LEU A 32 -4.52 -14.61 -2.56
N GLY A 33 -5.36 -14.00 -3.38
CA GLY A 33 -5.62 -14.46 -4.75
C GLY A 33 -6.89 -15.27 -4.98
N LYS A 34 -7.62 -15.71 -3.92
CA LYS A 34 -8.85 -16.50 -4.08
C LYS A 34 -10.04 -15.88 -3.36
N PHE A 35 -10.78 -15.04 -4.05
CA PHE A 35 -12.01 -14.46 -3.53
C PHE A 35 -13.23 -15.17 -4.17
N PRO A 36 -13.99 -16.04 -3.41
CA PRO A 36 -15.16 -16.68 -3.93
C PRO A 36 -16.25 -15.65 -4.24
N LYS A 37 -16.80 -15.70 -5.46
CA LYS A 37 -17.96 -14.89 -5.88
C LYS A 37 -19.22 -15.73 -5.93
N LEU A 38 -20.36 -15.10 -5.70
CA LEU A 38 -21.67 -15.73 -5.86
C LEU A 38 -21.88 -16.13 -7.33
N ARG A 39 -22.41 -17.32 -7.52
CA ARG A 39 -22.88 -17.84 -8.80
C ARG A 39 -24.24 -18.48 -8.61
N GLU A 40 -25.03 -18.54 -9.67
CA GLU A 40 -26.26 -19.31 -9.67
C GLU A 40 -25.93 -20.79 -9.45
N TRP A 41 -26.72 -21.44 -8.59
CA TRP A 41 -26.46 -22.82 -8.21
C TRP A 41 -27.32 -23.76 -9.09
N PHE A 42 -26.65 -24.49 -9.97
CA PHE A 42 -27.21 -25.61 -10.72
C PHE A 42 -26.37 -26.87 -10.47
N GLY A 43 -27.00 -27.97 -10.05
CA GLY A 43 -26.31 -29.24 -9.82
C GLY A 43 -25.44 -29.27 -8.57
N GLU A 44 -24.27 -29.88 -8.65
CA GLU A 44 -23.35 -30.02 -7.52
C GLU A 44 -22.69 -28.73 -7.08
N LYS A 45 -22.45 -28.60 -5.76
CA LYS A 45 -21.68 -27.45 -5.20
C LYS A 45 -20.23 -27.55 -5.62
N VAL A 46 -19.73 -26.55 -6.32
CA VAL A 46 -18.30 -26.41 -6.58
C VAL A 46 -17.62 -25.81 -5.35
N ILE A 47 -16.95 -26.65 -4.59
CA ILE A 47 -16.16 -26.23 -3.42
C ILE A 47 -14.83 -25.73 -3.96
N LYS A 48 -14.58 -24.41 -3.87
CA LYS A 48 -13.26 -23.83 -4.09
C LYS A 48 -12.48 -23.90 -2.79
N ARG A 49 -11.41 -24.70 -2.76
CA ARG A 49 -10.50 -24.72 -1.63
C ARG A 49 -9.68 -23.42 -1.62
N LEU A 50 -9.47 -22.85 -0.44
CA LEU A 50 -8.60 -21.69 -0.23
C LEU A 50 -7.11 -22.11 -0.24
N GLU A 51 -6.73 -22.97 -1.18
CA GLU A 51 -5.32 -23.29 -1.42
C GLU A 51 -4.72 -22.11 -2.20
N GLY A 52 -4.08 -21.22 -1.46
CA GLY A 52 -3.47 -20.01 -2.02
C GLY A 52 -1.95 -20.14 -2.09
N TYR A 53 -1.34 -19.18 -2.71
CA TYR A 53 0.10 -18.96 -2.66
C TYR A 53 0.50 -18.75 -1.19
N GLY A 54 1.47 -19.53 -0.69
CA GLY A 54 2.01 -19.32 0.65
C GLY A 54 2.85 -18.02 0.66
N TYR A 55 2.27 -16.93 1.12
CA TYR A 55 2.99 -15.66 1.30
C TYR A 55 3.17 -15.40 2.79
N THR A 56 4.41 -15.42 3.25
CA THR A 56 4.74 -15.23 4.66
C THR A 56 5.41 -13.90 4.86
N ILE A 57 4.89 -13.11 5.79
CA ILE A 57 5.49 -11.86 6.24
C ILE A 57 6.01 -12.06 7.65
N THR A 58 7.31 -11.81 7.85
CA THR A 58 7.95 -11.85 9.15
C THR A 58 7.93 -10.46 9.79
N ASN A 59 7.49 -10.39 11.03
CA ASN A 59 7.47 -9.16 11.79
C ASN A 59 8.90 -8.66 12.06
N ARG A 60 9.08 -7.35 11.93
CA ARG A 60 10.33 -6.65 12.25
C ARG A 60 10.12 -5.80 13.49
N SER A 61 11.13 -5.69 14.32
CA SER A 61 11.13 -4.83 15.49
C SER A 61 11.82 -3.51 15.16
N PHE A 62 11.26 -2.43 15.63
CA PHE A 62 11.81 -1.08 15.47
C PHE A 62 11.93 -0.44 16.83
N GLU A 63 12.96 0.36 17.03
CA GLU A 63 13.20 1.08 18.29
C GLU A 63 13.66 2.52 18.02
N SER A 64 13.37 3.38 18.98
CA SER A 64 13.97 4.71 19.08
C SER A 64 14.29 4.96 20.55
N THR A 65 15.56 5.22 20.86
CA THR A 65 16.05 5.34 22.23
C THR A 65 16.70 6.69 22.44
N ILE A 66 16.38 7.35 23.55
CA ILE A 66 17.04 8.59 24.01
C ILE A 66 17.68 8.29 25.35
N ALA A 67 18.95 8.66 25.50
CA ALA A 67 19.66 8.67 26.76
C ALA A 67 19.67 10.10 27.35
N VAL A 68 19.23 10.22 28.58
CA VAL A 68 19.28 11.48 29.35
C VAL A 68 20.15 11.25 30.59
N HIS A 69 21.11 12.10 30.82
CA HIS A 69 21.96 11.98 31.99
C HIS A 69 21.20 12.41 33.25
N LYS A 70 21.44 11.70 34.34
CA LYS A 70 20.76 11.97 35.62
C LYS A 70 20.97 13.42 36.13
N HIS A 71 22.16 13.95 35.98
CA HIS A 71 22.46 15.32 36.41
C HIS A 71 21.71 16.37 35.60
N GLU A 72 21.42 16.15 34.32
CA GLU A 72 20.59 17.06 33.51
C GLU A 72 19.15 17.13 34.05
N ILE A 73 18.67 16.01 34.59
CA ILE A 73 17.36 15.96 35.24
C ILE A 73 17.41 16.64 36.59
N ASP A 74 18.47 16.37 37.40
CA ASP A 74 18.63 16.91 38.74
C ASP A 74 18.87 18.44 38.71
N ASP A 75 19.57 18.94 37.70
CA ASP A 75 19.85 20.37 37.48
C ASP A 75 18.68 21.13 36.84
N GLY A 76 17.62 20.42 36.44
CA GLY A 76 16.43 21.01 35.82
C GLY A 76 16.64 21.46 34.37
N ASP A 77 17.73 21.06 33.71
CA ASP A 77 18.00 21.35 32.30
C ASP A 77 17.25 20.40 31.38
N ILE A 78 15.92 20.42 31.53
CA ILE A 78 15.01 19.57 30.79
C ILE A 78 14.20 20.31 29.73
N LEU A 79 14.51 21.58 29.44
CA LEU A 79 13.73 22.44 28.55
C LEU A 79 13.56 21.86 27.14
N GLY A 80 14.55 21.15 26.62
CA GLY A 80 14.51 20.49 25.31
C GLY A 80 13.78 19.16 25.27
N LEU A 81 13.66 18.45 26.40
CA LEU A 81 13.09 17.10 26.44
C LEU A 81 11.63 17.02 25.97
N PRO A 82 10.72 17.94 26.32
CA PRO A 82 9.37 17.92 25.81
C PRO A 82 9.27 18.02 24.28
N ILE A 83 10.17 18.79 23.66
CA ILE A 83 10.24 18.95 22.21
C ILE A 83 10.70 17.64 21.58
N ILE A 84 11.75 17.03 22.12
CA ILE A 84 12.27 15.75 21.66
C ILE A 84 11.21 14.64 21.77
N PHE A 85 10.51 14.56 22.91
CA PHE A 85 9.44 13.57 23.10
C PHE A 85 8.23 13.83 22.19
N ALA A 86 7.93 15.08 21.85
CA ALA A 86 6.89 15.39 20.87
C ALA A 86 7.32 14.90 19.48
N SER A 87 8.53 15.22 19.05
CA SER A 87 9.08 14.75 17.77
C SER A 87 9.12 13.23 17.67
N MET A 88 9.51 12.52 18.74
CA MET A 88 9.43 11.06 18.77
C MET A 88 8.01 10.53 18.61
N GLY A 89 7.02 11.23 19.17
CA GLY A 89 5.60 10.89 19.00
C GLY A 89 5.14 11.03 17.56
N GLU A 90 5.49 12.14 16.92
CA GLU A 90 5.22 12.42 15.50
C GLU A 90 5.86 11.37 14.59
N GLU A 91 7.16 11.13 14.77
CA GLU A 91 7.93 10.13 14.02
C GLU A 91 7.34 8.72 14.15
N SER A 92 7.01 8.31 15.38
CA SER A 92 6.41 7.01 15.65
C SER A 92 5.05 6.84 14.95
N LYS A 93 4.29 7.92 14.80
CA LYS A 93 3.01 7.91 14.08
C LYS A 93 3.18 7.86 12.57
N GLN A 94 4.19 8.55 12.05
CA GLN A 94 4.49 8.62 10.61
C GLN A 94 5.20 7.37 10.10
N PHE A 95 5.94 6.68 10.93
CA PHE A 95 6.76 5.54 10.54
C PHE A 95 6.06 4.45 9.71
N PRO A 96 4.81 4.01 10.02
CA PRO A 96 4.06 3.10 9.16
C PRO A 96 3.82 3.66 7.75
N GLN A 97 3.66 4.97 7.61
CA GLN A 97 3.50 5.65 6.32
C GLN A 97 4.78 5.54 5.49
N ASP A 98 5.94 5.74 6.10
CA ASP A 98 7.23 5.61 5.42
C ASP A 98 7.44 4.21 4.89
N ILE A 99 7.10 3.17 5.69
CA ILE A 99 7.17 1.77 5.25
C ILE A 99 6.23 1.51 4.06
N VAL A 100 5.02 2.07 4.06
CA VAL A 100 4.06 1.91 2.95
C VAL A 100 4.58 2.59 1.68
N PHE A 101 5.11 3.81 1.78
CA PHE A 101 5.69 4.50 0.62
C PHE A 101 6.99 3.85 0.13
N GLU A 102 7.82 3.33 1.02
CA GLU A 102 8.97 2.50 0.64
C GLU A 102 8.52 1.26 -0.13
N ALA A 103 7.48 0.57 0.32
CA ALA A 103 6.93 -0.60 -0.37
C ALA A 103 6.41 -0.25 -1.77
N LEU A 104 5.74 0.90 -1.94
CA LEU A 104 5.31 1.38 -3.26
C LEU A 104 6.50 1.65 -4.20
N THR A 105 7.53 2.34 -3.72
CA THR A 105 8.70 2.70 -4.55
C THR A 105 9.56 1.49 -4.88
N THR A 106 9.68 0.53 -3.96
CA THR A 106 10.44 -0.71 -4.16
C THR A 106 9.64 -1.82 -4.86
N GLY A 107 8.35 -1.60 -5.12
CA GLY A 107 7.45 -2.57 -5.75
C GLY A 107 7.88 -2.99 -7.18
N PHE A 108 8.78 -2.23 -7.82
CA PHE A 108 9.41 -2.62 -9.09
C PHE A 108 10.51 -3.69 -8.93
N LYS A 109 10.99 -3.92 -7.70
CA LYS A 109 12.08 -4.87 -7.39
C LYS A 109 11.60 -6.02 -6.51
N ASN A 110 10.76 -5.70 -5.52
CA ASN A 110 10.29 -6.67 -4.53
C ASN A 110 9.23 -7.59 -5.12
N LYS A 111 9.39 -8.88 -4.84
CA LYS A 111 8.44 -9.91 -5.30
C LYS A 111 7.16 -9.90 -4.47
N CYS A 112 6.05 -10.10 -5.16
CA CYS A 112 4.72 -10.27 -4.60
C CYS A 112 4.45 -11.76 -4.28
N PHE A 113 3.25 -12.05 -3.77
CA PHE A 113 2.81 -13.41 -3.39
C PHE A 113 2.80 -14.41 -4.56
N ASP A 114 2.72 -13.95 -5.79
CA ASP A 114 2.73 -14.75 -7.02
C ASP A 114 4.13 -14.96 -7.61
N GLY A 115 5.18 -14.49 -6.92
CA GLY A 115 6.58 -14.59 -7.32
C GLY A 115 7.03 -13.56 -8.35
N LYS A 116 6.12 -12.73 -8.87
CA LYS A 116 6.43 -11.58 -9.74
C LYS A 116 6.75 -10.35 -8.89
N THR A 117 7.33 -9.32 -9.51
CA THR A 117 7.45 -8.02 -8.85
C THR A 117 6.05 -7.42 -8.64
N PHE A 118 5.88 -6.58 -7.61
CA PHE A 118 4.56 -6.00 -7.32
C PHE A 118 3.98 -5.24 -8.53
N TYR A 119 4.81 -4.47 -9.25
CA TYR A 119 4.44 -3.89 -10.53
C TYR A 119 5.02 -4.73 -11.66
N ALA A 120 4.19 -5.53 -12.31
CA ALA A 120 4.57 -6.39 -13.42
C ALA A 120 3.52 -6.37 -14.53
N THR A 121 3.90 -6.85 -15.71
CA THR A 121 3.03 -6.95 -16.89
C THR A 121 2.45 -8.34 -17.07
N ASP A 122 2.85 -9.31 -16.23
CA ASP A 122 2.61 -10.73 -16.42
C ASP A 122 2.21 -11.46 -15.14
N HIS A 123 1.39 -10.80 -14.29
CA HIS A 123 0.81 -11.46 -13.13
C HIS A 123 -0.11 -12.62 -13.54
N PRO A 124 0.09 -13.82 -13.01
CA PRO A 124 -0.73 -14.97 -13.36
C PRO A 124 -2.17 -14.83 -12.86
N VAL A 125 -3.14 -15.26 -13.67
CA VAL A 125 -4.55 -15.30 -13.32
C VAL A 125 -5.01 -16.74 -13.17
N GLY A 126 -5.62 -17.07 -12.02
CA GLY A 126 -6.15 -18.39 -11.72
C GLY A 126 -5.07 -19.44 -11.42
N ASP A 127 -5.53 -20.64 -11.05
CA ASP A 127 -4.67 -21.72 -10.54
C ASP A 127 -3.63 -22.26 -11.52
N LYS A 128 -3.83 -22.06 -12.81
CA LYS A 128 -2.98 -22.61 -13.87
C LYS A 128 -2.14 -21.58 -14.60
N GLY A 129 -2.21 -20.31 -14.23
CA GLY A 129 -1.44 -19.23 -14.86
C GLY A 129 -1.63 -19.12 -16.38
N LYS A 130 -2.75 -19.61 -16.92
CA LYS A 130 -3.01 -19.65 -18.37
C LYS A 130 -3.23 -18.28 -19.00
N SER A 131 -3.64 -17.31 -18.19
CA SER A 131 -3.77 -15.90 -18.58
C SER A 131 -2.99 -15.03 -17.62
N THR A 132 -2.61 -13.87 -18.08
CA THR A 132 -1.88 -12.88 -17.28
C THR A 132 -2.60 -11.55 -17.32
N PHE A 133 -2.36 -10.71 -16.30
CA PHE A 133 -2.75 -9.32 -16.32
C PHE A 133 -1.57 -8.41 -16.00
N SER A 134 -1.67 -7.17 -16.42
CA SER A 134 -0.70 -6.13 -16.11
C SER A 134 -1.30 -5.15 -15.11
N ASN A 135 -0.54 -4.78 -14.09
CA ASN A 135 -0.81 -3.63 -13.21
C ASN A 135 0.19 -2.51 -13.43
N LYS A 136 0.95 -2.57 -14.54
CA LYS A 136 1.99 -1.62 -14.90
C LYS A 136 1.71 -1.03 -16.29
N LEU A 137 1.73 0.28 -16.37
CA LEU A 137 1.69 1.02 -17.64
C LEU A 137 3.08 1.56 -17.99
N THR A 138 3.33 1.67 -19.28
CA THR A 138 4.53 2.33 -19.82
C THR A 138 4.36 3.83 -19.98
N LYS A 139 3.10 4.31 -20.03
CA LYS A 139 2.79 5.74 -20.09
C LYS A 139 3.06 6.39 -18.74
N LYS A 140 3.90 7.42 -18.73
CA LYS A 140 4.17 8.23 -17.55
C LYS A 140 3.08 9.29 -17.40
N LEU A 141 2.77 9.68 -16.18
CA LEU A 141 1.99 10.90 -15.95
C LEU A 141 2.85 12.07 -16.44
N SER A 142 2.41 12.71 -17.53
CA SER A 142 3.15 13.81 -18.13
C SER A 142 2.86 15.12 -17.38
N TRP A 143 3.87 15.93 -17.25
CA TRP A 143 3.80 17.31 -16.75
C TRP A 143 4.05 18.34 -17.85
N ALA A 144 4.29 17.87 -19.08
CA ALA A 144 4.54 18.74 -20.23
C ALA A 144 3.28 19.49 -20.68
N SER A 145 2.11 18.83 -20.59
CA SER A 145 0.81 19.42 -20.86
C SER A 145 -0.31 18.73 -20.09
N LEU A 146 -1.42 19.45 -19.86
CA LEU A 146 -2.61 18.87 -19.23
C LEU A 146 -3.21 17.76 -20.11
N ALA A 147 -3.23 17.93 -21.43
CA ALA A 147 -3.76 16.92 -22.35
C ALA A 147 -2.98 15.60 -22.30
N ASP A 148 -1.64 15.64 -22.18
CA ASP A 148 -0.82 14.44 -22.00
C ASP A 148 -1.07 13.77 -20.63
N ALA A 149 -1.25 14.59 -19.60
CA ALA A 149 -1.56 14.12 -18.27
C ALA A 149 -2.94 13.43 -18.25
N GLU A 150 -3.97 14.01 -18.86
CA GLU A 150 -5.30 13.43 -19.01
C GLU A 150 -5.26 12.11 -19.79
N ALA A 151 -4.50 12.04 -20.88
CA ALA A 151 -4.36 10.83 -21.69
C ALA A 151 -3.69 9.69 -20.92
N SER A 152 -2.66 9.98 -20.11
CA SER A 152 -1.98 8.98 -19.29
C SER A 152 -2.81 8.55 -18.09
N PHE A 153 -3.49 9.47 -17.42
CA PHE A 153 -4.41 9.20 -16.34
C PHE A 153 -5.62 8.38 -16.82
N GLY A 154 -6.23 8.77 -17.95
CA GLY A 154 -7.33 8.03 -18.57
C GLY A 154 -6.93 6.60 -18.94
N ALA A 155 -5.72 6.39 -19.47
CA ALA A 155 -5.21 5.06 -19.75
C ALA A 155 -5.07 4.20 -18.48
N ALA A 156 -4.56 4.78 -17.38
CA ALA A 156 -4.46 4.09 -16.09
C ALA A 156 -5.85 3.71 -15.54
N LYS A 157 -6.79 4.64 -15.56
CA LYS A 157 -8.18 4.42 -15.15
C LYS A 157 -8.86 3.31 -15.95
N THR A 158 -8.70 3.34 -17.27
CA THR A 158 -9.24 2.31 -18.18
C THR A 158 -8.63 0.94 -17.87
N MET A 159 -7.32 0.87 -17.67
CA MET A 159 -6.65 -0.39 -17.33
C MET A 159 -7.21 -0.97 -16.02
N MET A 160 -7.33 -0.17 -14.97
CA MET A 160 -7.86 -0.63 -13.67
C MET A 160 -9.32 -1.09 -13.76
N THR A 161 -10.17 -0.35 -14.46
CA THR A 161 -11.60 -0.69 -14.61
C THR A 161 -11.85 -1.90 -15.51
N SER A 162 -10.91 -2.22 -16.41
CA SER A 162 -11.00 -3.37 -17.31
C SER A 162 -10.50 -4.68 -16.70
N LEU A 163 -9.94 -4.65 -15.48
CA LEU A 163 -9.44 -5.84 -14.80
C LEU A 163 -10.56 -6.86 -14.57
N LYS A 164 -10.25 -8.12 -14.81
CA LYS A 164 -11.18 -9.25 -14.74
C LYS A 164 -10.67 -10.31 -13.76
N ASP A 165 -11.60 -11.08 -13.21
CA ASP A 165 -11.29 -12.26 -12.41
C ASP A 165 -10.90 -13.48 -13.31
N GLU A 166 -10.56 -14.60 -12.67
CA GLU A 166 -10.21 -15.88 -13.32
C GLU A 166 -11.30 -16.43 -14.24
N ASN A 167 -12.57 -15.97 -14.10
CA ASN A 167 -13.71 -16.39 -14.92
C ASN A 167 -14.06 -15.34 -16.00
N GLY A 168 -13.20 -14.32 -16.22
CA GLY A 168 -13.40 -13.27 -17.19
C GLY A 168 -14.44 -12.20 -16.80
N ARG A 169 -14.94 -12.21 -15.55
CA ARG A 169 -15.92 -11.23 -15.06
C ARG A 169 -15.19 -9.98 -14.54
N SER A 170 -15.73 -8.80 -14.80
CA SER A 170 -15.18 -7.54 -14.30
C SER A 170 -15.05 -7.56 -12.77
N LEU A 171 -13.91 -7.08 -12.27
CA LEU A 171 -13.67 -6.85 -10.84
C LEU A 171 -14.41 -5.62 -10.32
N LYS A 172 -14.99 -4.78 -11.19
CA LYS A 172 -15.74 -3.55 -10.86
C LYS A 172 -14.90 -2.58 -10.01
N ILE A 173 -13.59 -2.52 -10.26
CA ILE A 173 -12.67 -1.61 -9.58
C ILE A 173 -13.03 -0.18 -9.95
N LYS A 174 -13.13 0.70 -8.95
CA LYS A 174 -13.30 2.14 -9.10
C LYS A 174 -12.07 2.82 -8.49
N PRO A 175 -11.16 3.36 -9.31
CA PRO A 175 -10.03 4.13 -8.80
C PRO A 175 -10.53 5.38 -8.07
N ASP A 176 -10.04 5.63 -6.87
CA ASP A 176 -10.47 6.73 -6.00
C ASP A 176 -9.29 7.52 -5.39
N LEU A 177 -8.07 7.05 -5.61
CA LEU A 177 -6.87 7.67 -5.07
C LEU A 177 -5.78 7.76 -6.15
N LEU A 178 -5.23 8.94 -6.32
CA LEU A 178 -4.04 9.20 -7.12
C LEU A 178 -2.87 9.55 -6.20
N VAL A 179 -1.82 8.73 -6.23
CA VAL A 179 -0.58 8.96 -5.48
C VAL A 179 0.49 9.40 -6.46
N VAL A 180 1.07 10.56 -6.21
CA VAL A 180 2.11 11.16 -7.05
C VAL A 180 3.28 11.66 -6.20
N PRO A 181 4.49 11.71 -6.75
CA PRO A 181 5.58 12.40 -6.08
C PRO A 181 5.33 13.92 -6.06
N PRO A 182 5.93 14.69 -5.12
CA PRO A 182 5.73 16.13 -5.01
C PRO A 182 5.94 16.91 -6.31
N ALA A 183 6.87 16.47 -7.15
CA ALA A 183 7.16 17.08 -8.44
C ALA A 183 5.96 17.05 -9.42
N LEU A 184 4.98 16.19 -9.21
CA LEU A 184 3.79 16.05 -10.05
C LEU A 184 2.50 16.56 -9.36
N GLU A 185 2.61 17.16 -8.18
CA GLU A 185 1.46 17.63 -7.39
C GLU A 185 0.59 18.64 -8.16
N SER A 186 1.21 19.63 -8.78
CA SER A 186 0.50 20.68 -9.52
C SER A 186 -0.35 20.11 -10.66
N ILE A 187 0.21 19.19 -11.45
CA ILE A 187 -0.52 18.57 -12.56
C ILE A 187 -1.61 17.61 -12.06
N ALA A 188 -1.34 16.89 -10.98
CA ALA A 188 -2.34 16.02 -10.35
C ALA A 188 -3.52 16.81 -9.80
N THR A 189 -3.27 17.96 -9.17
CA THR A 189 -4.33 18.88 -8.71
C THR A 189 -5.16 19.38 -9.88
N SER A 190 -4.53 19.80 -10.97
CA SER A 190 -5.24 20.25 -12.18
C SER A 190 -6.11 19.15 -12.77
N LEU A 191 -5.63 17.89 -12.80
CA LEU A 191 -6.40 16.74 -13.27
C LEU A 191 -7.62 16.42 -12.40
N MET A 192 -7.56 16.68 -11.09
CA MET A 192 -8.66 16.38 -10.16
C MET A 192 -9.69 17.51 -10.10
N THR A 193 -9.37 18.70 -10.58
CA THR A 193 -10.25 19.88 -10.55
C THR A 193 -10.84 20.23 -11.91
N ALA A 194 -10.37 19.63 -12.98
CA ALA A 194 -10.90 19.75 -14.34
C ALA A 194 -12.12 18.85 -14.55
#